data_fcb2f89b14aa9059126976142c1c3909
#
_entry.id   fcb2f89b14aa9059126976142c1c3909
#
_cell.length_a   1.000
_cell.length_b   1.000
_cell.length_c   1.000
_cell.angle_alpha   90.00
_cell.angle_beta   90.00
_cell.angle_gamma   90.00
#
_symmetry.space_group_name_H-M   'P 1'
#
loop_
_entity.id
_entity.type
_entity.pdbx_description
1 polymer ?
#
loop_
_entity_poly.entity_id
_entity_poly.type
_entity_poly.pdbx_seq_one_letter_code
_entity_poly.pdbx_strand_id
1 'polypeptide(L)'
;MIRLLLAEDQGMMRGALALLLNLEPDIEVVAEAATATDALQAALASRPDVALLDIEMPGGNGLDTAAALRDQLPTCRVLVLTTFGRPGYLRRAMEAGAAGFLVKDGPVEELAAAVRRVLAGERVIDPALAAAALSIGPNPLTDRERDVLSAAVDGAAIADIATRLHLSESTVRNYLSAAIGKTGTRNRVEAAHTARRNGWI
;
A
#
# COMPACT_ATOMS: atom_id res chain seq x y z
N MET A 1 2.30 -27.18 -4.02
CA MET A 1 1.91 -26.11 -4.96
C MET A 1 1.53 -24.91 -4.12
N ILE A 2 2.21 -23.79 -4.28
CA ILE A 2 1.94 -22.52 -3.57
C ILE A 2 0.77 -21.85 -4.29
N ARG A 3 -0.33 -21.66 -3.60
CA ARG A 3 -1.53 -21.01 -4.13
C ARG A 3 -1.39 -19.50 -3.97
N LEU A 4 -1.37 -18.76 -5.06
CA LEU A 4 -1.13 -17.33 -5.08
C LEU A 4 -2.34 -16.54 -5.59
N LEU A 5 -2.74 -15.51 -4.85
CA LEU A 5 -3.60 -14.43 -5.35
C LEU A 5 -2.72 -13.31 -5.91
N LEU A 6 -3.03 -12.84 -7.10
CA LEU A 6 -2.40 -11.67 -7.73
C LEU A 6 -3.40 -10.52 -7.85
N ALA A 7 -3.13 -9.41 -7.16
CA ALA A 7 -3.93 -8.20 -7.23
C ALA A 7 -3.11 -7.04 -7.80
N GLU A 8 -3.50 -6.57 -8.99
CA GLU A 8 -2.80 -5.58 -9.82
C GLU A 8 -3.82 -4.88 -10.72
N ASP A 9 -3.89 -3.56 -10.70
CA ASP A 9 -4.87 -2.83 -11.49
C ASP A 9 -4.53 -2.76 -12.99
N GLN A 10 -3.24 -2.78 -13.32
CA GLN A 10 -2.77 -2.73 -14.69
C GLN A 10 -2.91 -4.09 -15.37
N GLY A 11 -3.90 -4.24 -16.24
CA GLY A 11 -4.24 -5.53 -16.88
C GLY A 11 -3.07 -6.21 -17.61
N MET A 12 -2.22 -5.44 -18.31
CA MET A 12 -1.04 -6.01 -18.99
C MET A 12 -0.01 -6.54 -17.97
N MET A 13 0.25 -5.79 -16.91
CA MET A 13 1.18 -6.20 -15.86
C MET A 13 0.65 -7.42 -15.13
N ARG A 14 -0.63 -7.43 -14.75
CA ARG A 14 -1.28 -8.58 -14.10
C ARG A 14 -1.18 -9.84 -14.95
N GLY A 15 -1.53 -9.75 -16.24
CA GLY A 15 -1.43 -10.89 -17.16
C GLY A 15 0.01 -11.40 -17.34
N ALA A 16 0.99 -10.50 -17.47
CA ALA A 16 2.39 -10.88 -17.58
C ALA A 16 2.91 -11.57 -16.30
N LEU A 17 2.62 -11.01 -15.13
CA LEU A 17 3.01 -11.60 -13.85
C LEU A 17 2.34 -12.96 -13.63
N ALA A 18 1.05 -13.10 -13.95
CA ALA A 18 0.34 -14.38 -13.84
C ALA A 18 0.97 -15.46 -14.73
N LEU A 19 1.31 -15.13 -15.98
CA LEU A 19 1.98 -16.05 -16.89
C LEU A 19 3.34 -16.47 -16.35
N LEU A 20 4.17 -15.52 -15.92
CA LEU A 20 5.53 -15.78 -15.46
C LEU A 20 5.53 -16.60 -14.16
N LEU A 21 4.65 -16.28 -13.22
CA LEU A 21 4.54 -17.03 -11.96
C LEU A 21 3.99 -18.44 -12.17
N ASN A 22 3.08 -18.65 -13.13
CA ASN A 22 2.59 -19.98 -13.48
C ASN A 22 3.61 -20.83 -14.26
N LEU A 23 4.72 -20.26 -14.76
CA LEU A 23 5.84 -21.03 -15.29
C LEU A 23 6.69 -21.69 -14.19
N GLU A 24 6.60 -21.19 -12.96
CA GLU A 24 7.27 -21.78 -11.82
C GLU A 24 6.61 -23.12 -11.43
N PRO A 25 7.38 -24.21 -11.27
CA PRO A 25 6.81 -25.56 -11.10
C PRO A 25 6.05 -25.76 -9.79
N ASP A 26 6.20 -24.87 -8.84
CA ASP A 26 5.65 -24.95 -7.48
C ASP A 26 4.68 -23.82 -7.14
N ILE A 27 4.40 -22.88 -8.06
CA ILE A 27 3.49 -21.75 -7.87
C ILE A 27 2.27 -21.90 -8.81
N GLU A 28 1.09 -21.60 -8.29
CA GLU A 28 -0.16 -21.56 -9.05
C GLU A 28 -0.92 -20.26 -8.72
N VAL A 29 -1.17 -19.43 -9.71
CA VAL A 29 -2.04 -18.25 -9.57
C VAL A 29 -3.49 -18.72 -9.58
N VAL A 30 -4.08 -18.84 -8.39
CA VAL A 30 -5.43 -19.36 -8.19
C VAL A 30 -6.53 -18.30 -8.30
N ALA A 31 -6.16 -17.04 -8.23
CA ALA A 31 -7.08 -15.91 -8.40
C ALA A 31 -6.32 -14.65 -8.84
N GLU A 32 -7.01 -13.83 -9.63
CA GLU A 32 -6.57 -12.50 -10.05
C GLU A 32 -7.61 -11.45 -9.66
N ALA A 33 -7.16 -10.24 -9.31
CA ALA A 33 -8.03 -9.11 -9.01
C ALA A 33 -7.46 -7.81 -9.59
N ALA A 34 -8.36 -6.90 -9.99
CA ALA A 34 -8.00 -5.58 -10.52
C ALA A 34 -8.30 -4.43 -9.53
N THR A 35 -8.99 -4.74 -8.43
CA THR A 35 -9.37 -3.75 -7.41
C THR A 35 -9.11 -4.29 -6.02
N ALA A 36 -8.95 -3.40 -5.05
CA ALA A 36 -8.75 -3.77 -3.64
C ALA A 36 -9.94 -4.58 -3.08
N THR A 37 -11.17 -4.20 -3.46
CA THR A 37 -12.39 -4.90 -3.03
C THR A 37 -12.45 -6.33 -3.58
N ASP A 38 -12.16 -6.50 -4.88
CA ASP A 38 -12.16 -7.83 -5.51
C ASP A 38 -11.03 -8.69 -4.95
N ALA A 39 -9.87 -8.10 -4.64
CA ALA A 39 -8.74 -8.82 -4.06
C ALA A 39 -9.10 -9.46 -2.71
N LEU A 40 -9.78 -8.71 -1.83
CA LEU A 40 -10.22 -9.25 -0.55
C LEU A 40 -11.24 -10.40 -0.75
N GLN A 41 -12.23 -10.20 -1.61
CA GLN A 41 -13.24 -11.24 -1.90
C GLN A 41 -12.62 -12.49 -2.52
N ALA A 42 -11.73 -12.32 -3.50
CA ALA A 42 -11.03 -13.42 -4.15
C ALA A 42 -10.15 -14.20 -3.16
N ALA A 43 -9.46 -13.51 -2.24
CA ALA A 43 -8.67 -14.15 -1.20
C ALA A 43 -9.52 -14.99 -0.25
N LEU A 44 -10.65 -14.47 0.21
CA LEU A 44 -11.55 -15.19 1.12
C LEU A 44 -12.17 -16.42 0.44
N ALA A 45 -12.46 -16.34 -0.86
CA ALA A 45 -13.02 -17.44 -1.64
C ALA A 45 -11.98 -18.50 -1.99
N SER A 46 -10.81 -18.12 -2.50
CA SER A 46 -9.76 -19.02 -2.99
C SER A 46 -8.83 -19.53 -1.89
N ARG A 47 -8.76 -18.83 -0.75
CA ARG A 47 -7.86 -19.14 0.38
C ARG A 47 -6.42 -19.38 -0.08
N PRO A 48 -5.74 -18.38 -0.66
CA PRO A 48 -4.37 -18.52 -1.12
C PRO A 48 -3.40 -18.62 0.04
N ASP A 49 -2.25 -19.23 -0.20
CA ASP A 49 -1.13 -19.25 0.75
C ASP A 49 -0.43 -17.89 0.80
N VAL A 50 -0.33 -17.23 -0.36
CA VAL A 50 0.29 -15.91 -0.52
C VAL A 50 -0.62 -15.00 -1.34
N ALA A 51 -0.81 -13.76 -0.89
CA ALA A 51 -1.43 -12.69 -1.65
C ALA A 51 -0.37 -11.67 -2.07
N LEU A 52 -0.18 -11.51 -3.38
CA LEU A 52 0.65 -10.47 -3.98
C LEU A 52 -0.24 -9.27 -4.29
N LEU A 53 -0.01 -8.15 -3.60
CA LEU A 53 -0.88 -6.98 -3.65
C LEU A 53 -0.13 -5.74 -4.13
N ASP A 54 -0.63 -5.10 -5.19
CA ASP A 54 -0.25 -3.72 -5.48
C ASP A 54 -0.84 -2.77 -4.43
N ILE A 55 -0.16 -1.65 -4.18
CA ILE A 55 -0.64 -0.62 -3.26
C ILE A 55 -1.74 0.23 -3.90
N GLU A 56 -1.50 0.71 -5.11
CA GLU A 56 -2.35 1.69 -5.78
C GLU A 56 -3.38 0.96 -6.67
N MET A 57 -4.53 0.60 -6.11
CA MET A 57 -5.61 -0.07 -6.85
C MET A 57 -6.94 0.69 -6.70
N PRO A 58 -7.81 0.66 -7.73
CA PRO A 58 -9.18 1.17 -7.61
C PRO A 58 -9.97 0.44 -6.52
N GLY A 59 -10.96 1.13 -5.96
CA GLY A 59 -11.84 0.56 -4.93
C GLY A 59 -11.22 0.43 -3.55
N GLY A 60 -10.05 1.04 -3.32
CA GLY A 60 -9.36 1.07 -2.03
C GLY A 60 -7.84 1.12 -2.18
N ASN A 61 -7.15 0.67 -1.14
CA ASN A 61 -5.70 0.61 -1.09
C ASN A 61 -5.26 -0.82 -0.73
N GLY A 62 -4.25 -1.33 -1.42
CA GLY A 62 -3.69 -2.67 -1.15
C GLY A 62 -3.20 -2.86 0.28
N LEU A 63 -2.80 -1.80 0.97
CA LEU A 63 -2.40 -1.86 2.39
C LEU A 63 -3.60 -2.09 3.31
N ASP A 64 -4.76 -1.51 2.99
CA ASP A 64 -6.00 -1.75 3.74
C ASP A 64 -6.48 -3.18 3.50
N THR A 65 -6.33 -3.69 2.26
CA THR A 65 -6.56 -5.10 1.93
C THR A 65 -5.62 -6.02 2.72
N ALA A 66 -4.34 -5.67 2.85
CA ALA A 66 -3.37 -6.42 3.66
C ALA A 66 -3.78 -6.50 5.13
N ALA A 67 -4.22 -5.38 5.71
CA ALA A 67 -4.72 -5.35 7.09
C ALA A 67 -5.99 -6.22 7.25
N ALA A 68 -6.93 -6.14 6.32
CA ALA A 68 -8.13 -6.97 6.33
C ALA A 68 -7.81 -8.47 6.20
N LEU A 69 -6.84 -8.84 5.35
CA LEU A 69 -6.39 -10.23 5.22
C LEU A 69 -5.71 -10.75 6.49
N ARG A 70 -4.88 -9.94 7.14
CA ARG A 70 -4.29 -10.31 8.43
C ARG A 70 -5.36 -10.70 9.45
N ASP A 71 -6.47 -9.97 9.49
CA ASP A 71 -7.52 -10.16 10.48
C ASP A 71 -8.50 -11.29 10.09
N GLN A 72 -8.82 -11.44 8.79
CA GLN A 72 -9.83 -12.38 8.30
C GLN A 72 -9.24 -13.70 7.74
N LEU A 73 -8.00 -13.70 7.29
CA LEU A 73 -7.30 -14.87 6.74
C LEU A 73 -5.84 -14.92 7.20
N PRO A 74 -5.56 -15.10 8.50
CA PRO A 74 -4.21 -14.98 9.08
C PRO A 74 -3.21 -16.03 8.56
N THR A 75 -3.68 -17.08 7.89
CA THR A 75 -2.84 -18.08 7.23
C THR A 75 -2.25 -17.58 5.91
N CYS A 76 -2.87 -16.58 5.26
CA CYS A 76 -2.40 -16.01 4.01
C CYS A 76 -1.26 -15.02 4.31
N ARG A 77 -0.10 -15.23 3.68
CA ARG A 77 1.02 -14.30 3.75
C ARG A 77 0.83 -13.19 2.73
N VAL A 78 1.00 -11.95 3.13
CA VAL A 78 0.88 -10.81 2.22
C VAL A 78 2.26 -10.34 1.79
N LEU A 79 2.48 -10.26 0.48
CA LEU A 79 3.63 -9.67 -0.17
C LEU A 79 3.15 -8.44 -0.96
N VAL A 80 3.62 -7.26 -0.58
CA VAL A 80 3.28 -6.01 -1.26
C VAL A 80 4.24 -5.80 -2.43
N LEU A 81 3.69 -5.47 -3.60
CA LEU A 81 4.43 -5.14 -4.81
C LEU A 81 4.06 -3.72 -5.24
N THR A 82 5.03 -2.83 -5.45
CA THR A 82 4.77 -1.42 -5.77
C THR A 82 5.73 -0.88 -6.82
N THR A 83 5.28 0.09 -7.61
CA THR A 83 6.15 0.82 -8.55
C THR A 83 7.14 1.74 -7.85
N PHE A 84 6.84 2.19 -6.63
CA PHE A 84 7.66 3.16 -5.91
C PHE A 84 8.02 2.66 -4.52
N GLY A 85 9.30 2.39 -4.30
CA GLY A 85 9.86 2.07 -2.98
C GLY A 85 9.85 3.26 -2.02
N ARG A 86 8.65 3.78 -1.70
CA ARG A 86 8.52 4.90 -0.75
C ARG A 86 8.63 4.37 0.68
N PRO A 87 9.56 4.92 1.49
CA PRO A 87 9.78 4.41 2.85
C PRO A 87 8.53 4.42 3.73
N GLY A 88 7.63 5.38 3.52
CA GLY A 88 6.37 5.44 4.25
C GLY A 88 5.40 4.32 3.90
N TYR A 89 5.36 3.87 2.64
CA TYR A 89 4.57 2.70 2.26
C TYR A 89 5.10 1.42 2.89
N LEU A 90 6.42 1.27 2.98
CA LEU A 90 7.01 0.13 3.69
C LEU A 90 6.54 0.08 5.15
N ARG A 91 6.59 1.21 5.87
CA ARG A 91 6.12 1.24 7.26
C ARG A 91 4.65 0.80 7.36
N ARG A 92 3.77 1.42 6.57
CA ARG A 92 2.33 1.07 6.56
C ARG A 92 2.09 -0.39 6.20
N ALA A 93 2.85 -0.93 5.23
CA ALA A 93 2.77 -2.35 4.86
C ALA A 93 3.13 -3.25 6.04
N MET A 94 4.19 -2.92 6.78
CA MET A 94 4.60 -3.70 7.96
C MET A 94 3.58 -3.58 9.11
N GLU A 95 3.01 -2.41 9.34
CA GLU A 95 1.93 -2.18 10.31
C GLU A 95 0.66 -2.94 9.91
N ALA A 96 0.36 -3.04 8.61
CA ALA A 96 -0.74 -3.86 8.08
C ALA A 96 -0.49 -5.37 8.17
N GLY A 97 0.73 -5.80 8.56
CA GLY A 97 1.09 -7.21 8.72
C GLY A 97 1.66 -7.88 7.48
N ALA A 98 2.11 -7.10 6.47
CA ALA A 98 2.77 -7.66 5.30
C ALA A 98 4.04 -8.43 5.69
N ALA A 99 4.24 -9.58 5.08
CA ALA A 99 5.44 -10.41 5.25
C ALA A 99 6.60 -9.95 4.36
N GLY A 100 6.30 -9.19 3.30
CA GLY A 100 7.32 -8.65 2.43
C GLY A 100 6.86 -7.42 1.66
N PHE A 101 7.86 -6.70 1.11
CA PHE A 101 7.66 -5.49 0.33
C PHE A 101 8.72 -5.42 -0.77
N LEU A 102 8.27 -5.43 -2.02
CA LEU A 102 9.11 -5.40 -3.22
C LEU A 102 8.76 -4.23 -4.13
N VAL A 103 9.75 -3.79 -4.89
CA VAL A 103 9.55 -2.81 -5.97
C VAL A 103 9.46 -3.54 -7.30
N LYS A 104 8.57 -3.09 -8.19
CA LYS A 104 8.26 -3.72 -9.50
C LYS A 104 9.39 -3.58 -10.55
N ASP A 105 10.55 -3.08 -10.18
CA ASP A 105 11.72 -2.88 -11.06
C ASP A 105 12.71 -4.06 -11.03
N GLY A 106 12.48 -5.03 -10.14
CA GLY A 106 13.30 -6.23 -10.03
C GLY A 106 12.94 -7.33 -11.04
N PRO A 107 13.86 -8.31 -11.25
CA PRO A 107 13.59 -9.46 -12.09
C PRO A 107 12.52 -10.39 -11.49
N VAL A 108 11.77 -11.08 -12.36
CA VAL A 108 10.65 -11.96 -11.93
C VAL A 108 11.11 -13.13 -11.09
N GLU A 109 12.32 -13.61 -11.32
CA GLU A 109 12.93 -14.69 -10.54
C GLU A 109 13.07 -14.31 -9.06
N GLU A 110 13.34 -13.04 -8.78
CA GLU A 110 13.37 -12.51 -7.40
C GLU A 110 11.97 -12.49 -6.77
N LEU A 111 10.93 -12.21 -7.57
CA LEU A 111 9.55 -12.25 -7.10
C LEU A 111 9.13 -13.68 -6.70
N ALA A 112 9.41 -14.67 -7.54
CA ALA A 112 9.13 -16.08 -7.22
C ALA A 112 9.91 -16.55 -5.98
N ALA A 113 11.17 -16.16 -5.87
CA ALA A 113 11.98 -16.43 -4.68
C ALA A 113 11.40 -15.75 -3.43
N ALA A 114 10.91 -14.51 -3.54
CA ALA A 114 10.27 -13.79 -2.45
C ALA A 114 8.98 -14.46 -1.98
N VAL A 115 8.15 -14.96 -2.91
CA VAL A 115 6.95 -15.75 -2.60
C VAL A 115 7.29 -16.96 -1.73
N ARG A 116 8.33 -17.72 -2.10
CA ARG A 116 8.80 -18.88 -1.33
C ARG A 116 9.28 -18.50 0.07
N ARG A 117 10.05 -17.42 0.15
CA ARG A 117 10.64 -16.94 1.42
C ARG A 117 9.56 -16.45 2.41
N VAL A 118 8.56 -15.68 1.94
CA VAL A 118 7.47 -15.23 2.83
C VAL A 118 6.62 -16.40 3.32
N LEU A 119 6.43 -17.42 2.50
CA LEU A 119 5.73 -18.64 2.90
C LEU A 119 6.52 -19.44 3.95
N ALA A 120 7.85 -19.44 3.85
CA ALA A 120 8.74 -20.01 4.85
C ALA A 120 8.79 -19.21 6.17
N GLY A 121 8.08 -18.08 6.24
CA GLY A 121 8.00 -17.22 7.43
C GLY A 121 9.10 -16.15 7.50
N GLU A 122 9.90 -15.99 6.45
CA GLU A 122 10.88 -14.92 6.37
C GLU A 122 10.21 -13.57 6.05
N ARG A 123 10.88 -12.47 6.43
CA ARG A 123 10.53 -11.13 5.94
C ARG A 123 11.39 -10.76 4.76
N VAL A 124 10.75 -10.34 3.66
CA VAL A 124 11.43 -9.96 2.43
C VAL A 124 11.27 -8.46 2.19
N ILE A 125 12.34 -7.71 2.47
CA ILE A 125 12.38 -6.26 2.32
C ILE A 125 13.76 -5.88 1.80
N ASP A 126 13.81 -4.94 0.86
CA ASP A 126 15.09 -4.35 0.44
C ASP A 126 15.77 -3.64 1.62
N PRO A 127 17.06 -3.94 1.93
CA PRO A 127 17.75 -3.36 3.08
C PRO A 127 17.89 -1.83 3.02
N ALA A 128 18.09 -1.25 1.82
CA ALA A 128 18.22 0.19 1.68
C ALA A 128 16.88 0.89 1.93
N LEU A 129 15.78 0.29 1.45
CA LEU A 129 14.42 0.77 1.71
C LEU A 129 14.06 0.65 3.20
N ALA A 130 14.46 -0.44 3.85
CA ALA A 130 14.26 -0.62 5.29
C ALA A 130 14.99 0.46 6.10
N ALA A 131 16.26 0.74 5.78
CA ALA A 131 17.04 1.80 6.42
C ALA A 131 16.41 3.19 6.20
N ALA A 132 15.95 3.49 4.99
CA ALA A 132 15.27 4.75 4.68
C ALA A 132 13.94 4.88 5.46
N ALA A 133 13.17 3.82 5.59
CA ALA A 133 11.91 3.82 6.35
C ALA A 133 12.14 4.08 7.86
N LEU A 134 13.21 3.55 8.42
CA LEU A 134 13.60 3.79 9.82
C LEU A 134 13.98 5.25 10.07
N SER A 135 14.50 5.97 9.06
CA SER A 135 14.91 7.37 9.19
C SER A 135 13.75 8.38 9.21
N ILE A 136 12.56 8.02 8.70
CA ILE A 136 11.37 8.90 8.58
C ILE A 136 10.66 8.91 9.92
N GLY A 137 10.92 8.73 11.01
CA GLY A 137 10.16 8.89 12.26
C GLY A 137 8.63 8.54 12.16
N PRO A 138 7.88 8.56 13.24
CA PRO A 138 6.44 8.31 13.25
C PRO A 138 5.68 9.40 12.47
N ASN A 139 4.46 9.06 12.03
CA ASN A 139 3.58 10.04 11.41
C ASN A 139 3.24 11.17 12.41
N PRO A 140 3.59 12.43 12.12
CA PRO A 140 3.31 13.53 13.04
C PRO A 140 1.86 14.05 12.95
N LEU A 141 1.12 13.60 11.92
CA LEU A 141 -0.24 14.09 11.65
C LEU A 141 -1.28 13.29 12.44
N THR A 142 -2.26 13.97 12.98
CA THR A 142 -3.47 13.35 13.52
C THR A 142 -4.36 12.84 12.39
N ASP A 143 -5.33 11.97 12.70
CA ASP A 143 -6.28 11.42 11.72
C ASP A 143 -7.01 12.53 10.96
N ARG A 144 -7.48 13.58 11.67
CA ARG A 144 -8.18 14.72 11.06
C ARG A 144 -7.28 15.58 10.19
N GLU A 145 -6.02 15.76 10.57
CA GLU A 145 -5.04 16.45 9.71
C GLU A 145 -4.72 15.64 8.46
N ARG A 146 -4.68 14.30 8.57
CA ARG A 146 -4.51 13.40 7.41
C ARG A 146 -5.70 13.49 6.46
N ASP A 147 -6.94 13.41 6.99
CA ASP A 147 -8.17 13.51 6.19
C ASP A 147 -8.19 14.81 5.39
N VAL A 148 -7.93 15.93 6.07
CA VAL A 148 -7.95 17.27 5.45
C VAL A 148 -6.80 17.44 4.44
N LEU A 149 -5.60 16.97 4.76
CA LEU A 149 -4.44 17.09 3.88
C LEU A 149 -4.59 16.18 2.63
N SER A 150 -5.13 14.97 2.79
CA SER A 150 -5.47 14.05 1.68
C SER A 150 -6.49 14.69 0.74
N ALA A 151 -7.52 15.33 1.33
CA ALA A 151 -8.52 16.05 0.55
C ALA A 151 -7.98 17.27 -0.21
N ALA A 152 -6.84 17.80 0.22
CA ALA A 152 -6.19 18.97 -0.40
C ALA A 152 -5.16 18.62 -1.49
N VAL A 153 -4.83 17.34 -1.67
CA VAL A 153 -3.76 16.86 -2.57
C VAL A 153 -3.95 17.35 -4.01
N ASP A 154 -5.20 17.25 -4.52
CA ASP A 154 -5.52 17.57 -5.90
C ASP A 154 -5.83 19.08 -6.13
N GLY A 155 -5.45 19.92 -5.16
CA GLY A 155 -5.64 21.36 -5.26
C GLY A 155 -7.05 21.84 -4.93
N ALA A 156 -7.92 21.00 -4.34
CA ALA A 156 -9.29 21.33 -3.99
C ALA A 156 -9.40 22.64 -3.19
N ALA A 157 -10.46 23.43 -3.45
CA ALA A 157 -10.73 24.63 -2.70
C ALA A 157 -11.11 24.32 -1.25
N ILE A 158 -10.84 25.23 -0.32
CA ILE A 158 -11.13 25.03 1.11
C ILE A 158 -12.62 24.76 1.34
N ALA A 159 -13.49 25.44 0.59
CA ALA A 159 -14.93 25.26 0.67
C ALA A 159 -15.36 23.82 0.27
N ASP A 160 -14.74 23.26 -0.78
CA ASP A 160 -15.02 21.90 -1.25
C ASP A 160 -14.57 20.84 -0.23
N ILE A 161 -13.37 21.04 0.36
CA ILE A 161 -12.87 20.19 1.43
C ILE A 161 -13.80 20.24 2.65
N ALA A 162 -14.23 21.44 3.03
CA ALA A 162 -15.14 21.65 4.17
C ALA A 162 -16.47 20.92 3.95
N THR A 163 -17.04 21.03 2.75
CA THR A 163 -18.28 20.32 2.38
C THR A 163 -18.09 18.80 2.42
N ARG A 164 -17.02 18.28 1.80
CA ARG A 164 -16.73 16.86 1.70
C ARG A 164 -16.49 16.19 3.06
N LEU A 165 -15.84 16.90 3.98
CA LEU A 165 -15.50 16.38 5.31
C LEU A 165 -16.48 16.80 6.42
N HIS A 166 -17.57 17.50 6.06
CA HIS A 166 -18.56 18.04 7.01
C HIS A 166 -17.91 18.92 8.09
N LEU A 167 -17.01 19.84 7.67
CA LEU A 167 -16.31 20.79 8.53
C LEU A 167 -16.61 22.23 8.14
N SER A 168 -16.32 23.19 9.03
CA SER A 168 -16.27 24.60 8.64
C SER A 168 -14.98 24.93 7.89
N GLU A 169 -15.00 25.92 7.00
CA GLU A 169 -13.78 26.37 6.31
C GLU A 169 -12.68 26.82 7.28
N SER A 170 -13.05 27.45 8.39
CA SER A 170 -12.08 27.83 9.42
C SER A 170 -11.40 26.63 10.05
N THR A 171 -12.16 25.55 10.30
CA THR A 171 -11.60 24.29 10.81
C THR A 171 -10.65 23.66 9.80
N VAL A 172 -10.99 23.65 8.51
CA VAL A 172 -10.12 23.15 7.44
C VAL A 172 -8.81 23.95 7.39
N ARG A 173 -8.88 25.31 7.45
CA ARG A 173 -7.68 26.14 7.49
C ARG A 173 -6.78 25.84 8.69
N ASN A 174 -7.37 25.61 9.86
CA ASN A 174 -6.63 25.26 11.06
C ASN A 174 -5.89 23.92 10.92
N TYR A 175 -6.56 22.88 10.41
CA TYR A 175 -5.94 21.59 10.18
C TYR A 175 -4.84 21.65 9.12
N LEU A 176 -5.02 22.41 8.03
CA LEU A 176 -3.98 22.62 7.01
C LEU A 176 -2.77 23.36 7.61
N SER A 177 -2.99 24.40 8.41
CA SER A 177 -1.92 25.15 9.07
C SER A 177 -1.14 24.25 10.04
N ALA A 178 -1.83 23.45 10.84
CA ALA A 178 -1.19 22.49 11.75
C ALA A 178 -0.38 21.43 10.96
N ALA A 179 -0.93 20.88 9.89
CA ALA A 179 -0.22 19.93 9.03
C ALA A 179 1.03 20.52 8.39
N ILE A 180 0.97 21.76 7.88
CA ILE A 180 2.12 22.50 7.35
C ILE A 180 3.21 22.64 8.42
N GLY A 181 2.84 23.06 9.62
CA GLY A 181 3.78 23.19 10.73
C GLY A 181 4.45 21.87 11.13
N LYS A 182 3.64 20.78 11.26
CA LYS A 182 4.13 19.45 11.65
C LYS A 182 5.01 18.78 10.58
N THR A 183 4.75 19.08 9.31
CA THR A 183 5.56 18.56 8.19
C THR A 183 6.81 19.41 7.91
N GLY A 184 6.95 20.56 8.57
CA GLY A 184 8.07 21.48 8.37
C GLY A 184 8.11 22.10 6.98
N THR A 185 6.96 22.26 6.31
CA THR A 185 6.85 22.75 4.94
C THR A 185 6.34 24.18 4.88
N ARG A 186 6.39 24.81 3.71
CA ARG A 186 6.01 26.22 3.52
C ARG A 186 4.55 26.43 3.14
N ASN A 187 3.90 25.41 2.58
CA ASN A 187 2.53 25.51 2.10
C ASN A 187 1.86 24.13 2.04
N ARG A 188 0.54 24.12 1.80
CA ARG A 188 -0.26 22.90 1.77
C ARG A 188 0.14 21.90 0.67
N VAL A 189 0.67 22.38 -0.46
CA VAL A 189 1.08 21.53 -1.57
C VAL A 189 2.36 20.78 -1.20
N GLU A 190 3.34 21.48 -0.63
CA GLU A 190 4.55 20.85 -0.11
C GLU A 190 4.23 19.89 1.04
N ALA A 191 3.31 20.25 1.93
CA ALA A 191 2.87 19.39 3.01
C ALA A 191 2.26 18.08 2.48
N ALA A 192 1.35 18.18 1.52
CA ALA A 192 0.73 17.02 0.89
C ALA A 192 1.76 16.13 0.17
N HIS A 193 2.68 16.72 -0.59
CA HIS A 193 3.74 15.99 -1.28
C HIS A 193 4.68 15.27 -0.28
N THR A 194 5.09 15.97 0.79
CA THR A 194 5.93 15.39 1.84
C THR A 194 5.20 14.26 2.57
N ALA A 195 3.94 14.47 2.92
CA ALA A 195 3.13 13.47 3.60
C ALA A 195 2.91 12.21 2.75
N ARG A 196 2.63 12.36 1.43
CA ARG A 196 2.56 11.23 0.49
C ARG A 196 3.89 10.48 0.38
N ARG A 197 4.99 11.21 0.19
CA ARG A 197 6.33 10.60 0.09
C ARG A 197 6.70 9.79 1.33
N ASN A 198 6.31 10.28 2.51
CA ASN A 198 6.58 9.63 3.79
C ASN A 198 5.50 8.61 4.18
N GLY A 199 4.45 8.43 3.36
CA GLY A 199 3.33 7.52 3.64
C GLY A 199 2.49 7.93 4.84
N TRP A 200 2.45 9.20 5.16
CA TRP A 200 1.61 9.74 6.23
C TRP A 200 0.15 9.94 5.79
N ILE A 201 -0.05 10.08 4.46
CA ILE A 201 -1.37 10.13 3.78
C ILE A 201 -1.34 9.27 2.53
#